data_7768e40e6bdd397c8224c8e6f5be9def
#
_entry.id   7768e40e6bdd397c8224c8e6f5be9def
#
_cell.length_a   1.000
_cell.length_b   1.000
_cell.length_c   1.000
_cell.angle_alpha   90.00
_cell.angle_beta   90.00
_cell.angle_gamma   90.00
#
_symmetry.space_group_name_H-M   'P 1'
#
loop_
_entity.id
_entity.type
_entity.pdbx_description
1 polymer ?
#
loop_
_entity_poly.entity_id
_entity_poly.type
_entity_poly.pdbx_seq_one_letter_code
_entity_poly.pdbx_strand_id
1 'polypeptide(L)'
;MSDMLHFFQERLDSLHRQGIADVVIDPGFGFAKTIQQNYAILRQLDVLRTLNAPILVGVSRKSMLYKPLQTTPADVLPATVAAHTLALERVADILRVHDVKAAVQAITIYQLTHDVQLSDTIQKQPR
;
A
#
# COMPACT_ATOMS: atom_id res chain seq x y z
N MET A 1 -4.84 13.31 7.83
CA MET A 1 -5.56 12.56 6.76
C MET A 1 -6.60 13.42 6.04
N SER A 2 -7.37 14.24 6.75
CA SER A 2 -8.39 15.09 6.09
C SER A 2 -7.80 16.07 5.06
N ASP A 3 -6.65 16.67 5.36
CA ASP A 3 -5.97 17.57 4.42
C ASP A 3 -5.49 16.84 3.17
N MET A 4 -4.97 15.62 3.33
CA MET A 4 -4.54 14.77 2.23
C MET A 4 -5.75 14.37 1.37
N LEU A 5 -6.84 13.97 1.99
CA LEU A 5 -8.08 13.62 1.30
C LEU A 5 -8.59 14.80 0.46
N HIS A 6 -8.63 16.00 1.04
CA HIS A 6 -9.06 17.21 0.35
C HIS A 6 -8.14 17.56 -0.81
N PHE A 7 -6.82 17.46 -0.61
CA PHE A 7 -5.83 17.70 -1.66
C PHE A 7 -6.07 16.78 -2.87
N PHE A 8 -6.22 15.48 -2.63
CA PHE A 8 -6.45 14.53 -3.71
C PHE A 8 -7.80 14.75 -4.39
N GLN A 9 -8.84 15.09 -3.64
CA GLN A 9 -10.15 15.37 -4.22
C GLN A 9 -10.06 16.53 -5.21
N GLU A 10 -9.40 17.63 -4.84
CA GLU A 10 -9.21 18.77 -5.73
C GLU A 10 -8.42 18.41 -6.98
N ARG A 11 -7.33 17.62 -6.81
CA ARG A 11 -6.50 17.18 -7.94
C ARG A 11 -7.24 16.27 -8.89
N LEU A 12 -8.01 15.32 -8.37
CA LEU A 12 -8.84 14.43 -9.18
C LEU A 12 -9.90 15.22 -9.96
N ASP A 13 -10.58 16.16 -9.31
CA ASP A 13 -11.58 16.99 -9.97
C ASP A 13 -10.95 17.81 -11.11
N SER A 14 -9.78 18.38 -10.89
CA SER A 14 -9.04 19.12 -11.92
C SER A 14 -8.66 18.25 -13.10
N LEU A 15 -8.13 17.06 -12.85
CA LEU A 15 -7.73 16.12 -13.90
C LEU A 15 -8.92 15.61 -14.70
N HIS A 16 -10.04 15.29 -14.02
CA HIS A 16 -11.26 14.86 -14.69
C HIS A 16 -11.83 15.95 -15.58
N ARG A 17 -11.79 17.21 -15.15
CA ARG A 17 -12.21 18.35 -15.99
C ARG A 17 -11.34 18.49 -17.24
N GLN A 18 -10.08 18.06 -17.18
CA GLN A 18 -9.16 18.03 -18.33
C GLN A 18 -9.30 16.78 -19.19
N GLY A 19 -10.24 15.89 -18.88
CA GLY A 19 -10.46 14.65 -19.62
C GLY A 19 -9.56 13.50 -19.23
N ILE A 20 -8.80 13.60 -18.13
CA ILE A 20 -7.91 12.54 -17.64
C ILE A 20 -8.71 11.70 -16.63
N ALA A 21 -9.01 10.44 -17.02
CA ALA A 21 -9.79 9.51 -16.19
C ALA A 21 -8.92 8.50 -15.45
N ASP A 22 -7.80 8.08 -16.04
CA ASP A 22 -6.94 7.03 -15.50
C ASP A 22 -5.89 7.63 -14.57
N VAL A 23 -6.19 7.66 -13.27
CA VAL A 23 -5.35 8.29 -12.24
C VAL A 23 -5.14 7.31 -11.11
N VAL A 24 -3.89 7.18 -10.65
CA VAL A 24 -3.50 6.42 -9.46
C VAL A 24 -3.10 7.40 -8.37
N ILE A 25 -3.55 7.15 -7.14
CA ILE A 25 -3.19 7.96 -5.97
C ILE A 25 -1.99 7.34 -5.28
N ASP A 26 -0.95 8.15 -5.04
CA ASP A 26 0.21 7.78 -4.24
C ASP A 26 0.29 8.73 -3.04
N PRO A 27 0.03 8.26 -1.81
CA PRO A 27 0.09 9.13 -0.63
C PRO A 27 1.49 9.60 -0.27
N GLY A 28 2.53 9.05 -0.90
CA GLY A 28 3.88 9.56 -0.76
C GLY A 28 4.52 9.29 0.59
N PHE A 29 4.70 8.02 0.94
CA PHE A 29 5.47 7.65 2.13
C PHE A 29 6.91 8.10 2.01
N GLY A 30 7.47 8.63 3.10
CA GLY A 30 8.89 8.98 3.21
C GLY A 30 9.14 10.48 3.30
N PHE A 31 9.53 11.12 2.21
CA PHE A 31 10.00 12.50 2.18
C PHE A 31 9.09 13.51 2.87
N ALA A 32 9.70 14.45 3.60
CA ALA A 32 9.03 15.56 4.27
C ALA A 32 7.99 15.15 5.33
N LYS A 33 7.95 13.86 5.70
CA LYS A 33 7.05 13.34 6.72
C LYS A 33 7.83 12.72 7.88
N THR A 34 7.31 12.88 9.10
CA THR A 34 7.83 12.19 10.25
C THR A 34 7.46 10.70 10.19
N ILE A 35 8.14 9.88 10.99
CA ILE A 35 7.80 8.46 11.11
C ILE A 35 6.34 8.30 11.56
N GLN A 36 5.92 9.10 12.56
CA GLN A 36 4.55 9.08 13.07
C GLN A 36 3.52 9.45 11.99
N GLN A 37 3.84 10.44 11.16
CA GLN A 37 2.95 10.82 10.04
C GLN A 37 2.83 9.70 9.02
N ASN A 38 3.92 9.02 8.69
CA ASN A 38 3.89 7.87 7.79
C ASN A 38 3.00 6.74 8.31
N TYR A 39 3.13 6.39 9.59
CA TYR A 39 2.27 5.37 10.21
C TYR A 39 0.81 5.79 10.32
N ALA A 40 0.55 7.07 10.54
CA ALA A 40 -0.82 7.60 10.52
C ALA A 40 -1.48 7.43 9.14
N ILE A 41 -0.72 7.69 8.05
CA ILE A 41 -1.20 7.48 6.68
C ILE A 41 -1.49 5.99 6.45
N LEU A 42 -0.58 5.11 6.84
CA LEU A 42 -0.76 3.67 6.68
C LEU A 42 -2.01 3.18 7.44
N ARG A 43 -2.18 3.62 8.69
CA ARG A 43 -3.33 3.26 9.51
C ARG A 43 -4.67 3.71 8.92
N GLN A 44 -4.68 4.85 8.23
CA GLN A 44 -5.89 5.48 7.68
C GLN A 44 -5.97 5.39 6.15
N LEU A 45 -5.20 4.50 5.55
CA LEU A 45 -5.09 4.40 4.09
C LEU A 45 -6.46 4.16 3.44
N ASP A 46 -7.31 3.38 4.08
CA ASP A 46 -8.64 3.03 3.61
C ASP A 46 -9.57 4.24 3.46
N VAL A 47 -9.31 5.36 4.15
CA VAL A 47 -10.06 6.60 3.97
C VAL A 47 -9.93 7.11 2.52
N LEU A 48 -8.79 6.91 1.88
CA LEU A 48 -8.55 7.33 0.49
C LEU A 48 -9.39 6.56 -0.53
N ARG A 49 -9.97 5.44 -0.14
CA ARG A 49 -10.83 4.64 -1.01
C ARG A 49 -12.08 5.41 -1.46
N THR A 50 -12.53 6.36 -0.67
CA THR A 50 -13.68 7.21 -1.02
C THR A 50 -13.44 8.04 -2.29
N LEU A 51 -12.20 8.18 -2.74
CA LEU A 51 -11.83 8.93 -3.94
C LEU A 51 -12.07 8.14 -5.24
N ASN A 52 -12.39 6.85 -5.16
CA ASN A 52 -12.66 5.98 -6.32
C ASN A 52 -11.52 5.94 -7.34
N ALA A 53 -10.28 5.96 -6.87
CA ALA A 53 -9.08 5.79 -7.69
C ALA A 53 -8.17 4.72 -7.05
N PRO A 54 -7.41 3.96 -7.84
CA PRO A 54 -6.47 2.98 -7.29
C PRO A 54 -5.43 3.66 -6.38
N ILE A 55 -5.05 2.98 -5.31
CA ILE A 55 -4.10 3.48 -4.32
C ILE A 55 -2.79 2.70 -4.47
N LEU A 56 -1.70 3.44 -4.72
CA LEU A 56 -0.35 2.89 -4.77
C LEU A 56 0.37 3.16 -3.46
N VAL A 57 1.02 2.13 -2.91
CA VAL A 57 1.81 2.23 -1.68
C VAL A 57 3.26 1.87 -1.96
N GLY A 58 4.15 2.79 -1.63
CA GLY A 58 5.59 2.61 -1.77
C GLY A 58 6.31 2.76 -0.43
N VAL A 59 6.25 1.74 0.43
CA VAL A 59 6.89 1.74 1.76
C VAL A 59 8.17 0.91 1.82
N SER A 60 8.48 0.18 0.74
CA SER A 60 9.57 -0.80 0.72
C SER A 60 10.89 -0.20 1.20
N ARG A 61 11.47 -0.81 2.24
CA ARG A 61 12.79 -0.50 2.82
C ARG A 61 12.98 0.97 3.22
N LYS A 62 11.88 1.70 3.46
CA LYS A 62 11.96 3.12 3.84
C LYS A 62 12.30 3.30 5.32
N SER A 63 12.74 4.52 5.64
CA SER A 63 13.21 4.85 7.00
C SER A 63 12.14 4.63 8.07
N MET A 64 10.85 4.76 7.72
CA MET A 64 9.77 4.45 8.65
C MET A 64 9.81 3.00 9.14
N LEU A 65 10.42 2.10 8.37
CA LEU A 65 10.56 0.69 8.73
C LEU A 65 11.87 0.41 9.48
N TYR A 66 13.02 0.87 8.97
CA TYR A 66 14.29 0.47 9.57
C TYR A 66 14.71 1.32 10.77
N LYS A 67 14.32 2.60 10.83
CA LYS A 67 14.72 3.47 11.98
C LYS A 67 14.11 3.02 13.30
N PRO A 68 12.79 2.75 13.41
CA PRO A 68 12.22 2.26 14.67
C PRO A 68 12.83 0.93 15.14
N LEU A 69 13.29 0.11 14.21
CA LEU A 69 13.89 -1.20 14.50
C LEU A 69 15.39 -1.13 14.72
N GLN A 70 15.98 0.06 14.61
CA GLN A 70 17.44 0.27 14.78
C GLN A 70 18.25 -0.64 13.86
N THR A 71 17.82 -0.75 12.61
CA THR A 71 18.46 -1.58 11.59
C THR A 71 18.74 -0.76 10.33
N THR A 72 19.03 -1.41 9.21
CA THR A 72 19.42 -0.81 7.95
C THR A 72 18.42 -1.19 6.85
N PRO A 73 18.39 -0.46 5.72
CA PRO A 73 17.53 -0.85 4.59
C PRO A 73 17.80 -2.29 4.09
N ALA A 74 19.05 -2.78 4.20
CA ALA A 74 19.39 -4.13 3.77
C ALA A 74 18.74 -5.23 4.63
N ASP A 75 18.50 -4.94 5.92
CA ASP A 75 18.02 -5.93 6.89
C ASP A 75 16.56 -5.74 7.28
N VAL A 76 15.75 -5.08 6.44
CA VAL A 76 14.39 -4.70 6.80
C VAL A 76 13.33 -5.41 5.94
N LEU A 77 13.67 -6.50 5.29
CA LEU A 77 12.71 -7.23 4.45
C LEU A 77 11.51 -7.77 5.23
N PRO A 78 11.66 -8.41 6.41
CA PRO A 78 10.49 -8.85 7.17
C PRO A 78 9.53 -7.70 7.53
N ALA A 79 10.06 -6.56 7.96
CA ALA A 79 9.24 -5.38 8.26
C ALA A 79 8.58 -4.81 7.00
N THR A 80 9.27 -4.82 5.86
CA THR A 80 8.71 -4.43 4.56
C THR A 80 7.51 -5.31 4.20
N VAL A 81 7.63 -6.62 4.34
CA VAL A 81 6.52 -7.56 4.09
C VAL A 81 5.35 -7.31 5.03
N ALA A 82 5.63 -7.08 6.31
CA ALA A 82 4.58 -6.75 7.28
C ALA A 82 3.84 -5.47 6.89
N ALA A 83 4.56 -4.41 6.50
CA ALA A 83 3.97 -3.15 6.06
C ALA A 83 3.14 -3.31 4.78
N HIS A 84 3.62 -4.11 3.82
CA HIS A 84 2.85 -4.43 2.61
C HIS A 84 1.55 -5.16 2.96
N THR A 85 1.58 -6.11 3.86
CA THR A 85 0.38 -6.84 4.29
C THR A 85 -0.63 -5.90 4.98
N LEU A 86 -0.15 -5.01 5.85
CA LEU A 86 -1.00 -4.00 6.47
C LEU A 86 -1.61 -3.05 5.44
N ALA A 87 -0.83 -2.65 4.42
CA ALA A 87 -1.34 -1.81 3.34
C ALA A 87 -2.42 -2.52 2.52
N LEU A 88 -2.25 -3.81 2.22
CA LEU A 88 -3.26 -4.62 1.54
C LEU A 88 -4.55 -4.71 2.36
N GLU A 89 -4.45 -4.91 3.67
CA GLU A 89 -5.61 -4.90 4.58
C GLU A 89 -6.32 -3.55 4.61
N ARG A 90 -5.59 -2.47 4.35
CA ARG A 90 -6.12 -1.11 4.24
C ARG A 90 -6.42 -0.72 2.78
N VAL A 91 -6.61 -1.71 1.93
CA VAL A 91 -7.09 -1.61 0.54
C VAL A 91 -6.14 -0.94 -0.45
N ALA A 92 -4.84 -1.10 -0.28
CA ALA A 92 -3.88 -0.77 -1.33
C ALA A 92 -4.14 -1.64 -2.57
N ASP A 93 -4.08 -1.02 -3.74
CA ASP A 93 -4.29 -1.71 -5.02
C ASP A 93 -2.97 -2.07 -5.69
N ILE A 94 -1.95 -1.26 -5.50
CA ILE A 94 -0.65 -1.40 -6.14
C ILE A 94 0.45 -1.25 -5.08
N LEU A 95 1.40 -2.18 -5.07
CA LEU A 95 2.59 -2.10 -4.22
C LEU A 95 3.81 -1.82 -5.10
N ARG A 96 4.52 -0.72 -4.85
CA ARG A 96 5.81 -0.46 -5.46
C ARG A 96 6.88 -1.02 -4.55
N VAL A 97 7.69 -1.96 -5.06
CA VAL A 97 8.55 -2.80 -4.22
C VAL A 97 9.95 -2.96 -4.81
N HIS A 98 10.92 -3.27 -3.93
CA HIS A 98 12.25 -3.73 -4.35
C HIS A 98 12.30 -5.26 -4.46
N ASP A 99 11.59 -5.95 -3.58
CA ASP A 99 11.66 -7.42 -3.44
C ASP A 99 10.39 -8.04 -4.01
N VAL A 100 10.38 -8.27 -5.32
CA VAL A 100 9.18 -8.69 -6.05
C VAL A 100 8.65 -10.02 -5.56
N LYS A 101 9.52 -11.02 -5.38
CA LYS A 101 9.11 -12.36 -4.93
C LYS A 101 8.40 -12.30 -3.58
N ALA A 102 8.97 -11.56 -2.61
CA ALA A 102 8.39 -11.42 -1.28
C ALA A 102 7.04 -10.69 -1.35
N ALA A 103 6.91 -9.67 -2.19
CA ALA A 103 5.66 -8.95 -2.38
C ALA A 103 4.58 -9.83 -3.01
N VAL A 104 4.93 -10.63 -4.01
CA VAL A 104 4.00 -11.58 -4.65
C VAL A 104 3.50 -12.61 -3.63
N GLN A 105 4.38 -13.12 -2.77
CA GLN A 105 3.98 -14.04 -1.70
C GLN A 105 3.01 -13.37 -0.72
N ALA A 106 3.29 -12.13 -0.31
CA ALA A 106 2.39 -11.40 0.59
C ALA A 106 1.01 -11.18 -0.04
N ILE A 107 0.97 -10.80 -1.32
CA ILE A 107 -0.28 -10.62 -2.06
C ILE A 107 -1.05 -11.93 -2.16
N THR A 108 -0.37 -13.02 -2.46
CA THR A 108 -0.99 -14.34 -2.57
C THR A 108 -1.64 -14.77 -1.25
N ILE A 109 -0.94 -14.63 -0.14
CA ILE A 109 -1.47 -14.96 1.19
C ILE A 109 -2.66 -14.06 1.53
N TYR A 110 -2.57 -12.77 1.22
CA TYR A 110 -3.69 -11.84 1.39
C TYR A 110 -4.91 -12.30 0.60
N GLN A 111 -4.74 -12.62 -0.69
CA GLN A 111 -5.83 -13.05 -1.56
C GLN A 111 -6.46 -14.36 -1.07
N LEU A 112 -5.65 -15.34 -0.67
CA LEU A 112 -6.14 -16.60 -0.12
C LEU A 112 -6.96 -16.40 1.15
N THR A 113 -6.62 -15.41 1.96
CA THR A 113 -7.35 -15.10 3.18
C THR A 113 -8.71 -14.47 2.89
N HIS A 114 -8.84 -13.72 1.79
CA HIS A 114 -10.03 -12.93 1.46
C HIS A 114 -10.83 -13.48 0.29
N ASP A 115 -10.30 -14.44 -0.48
CA ASP A 115 -10.93 -15.01 -1.67
C ASP A 115 -11.16 -16.50 -1.50
N VAL A 116 -12.39 -16.87 -1.16
CA VAL A 116 -12.80 -18.27 -0.93
C VAL A 116 -12.62 -19.12 -2.20
N GLN A 117 -12.92 -18.57 -3.38
CA GLN A 117 -12.80 -19.33 -4.64
C GLN A 117 -11.35 -19.64 -4.97
N LEU A 118 -10.44 -18.68 -4.77
CA LEU A 118 -9.01 -18.88 -4.97
C LEU A 118 -8.46 -19.92 -3.99
N SER A 119 -8.88 -19.87 -2.73
CA SER A 119 -8.51 -20.86 -1.69
C SER A 119 -8.95 -22.26 -2.11
N ASP A 120 -10.20 -22.43 -2.54
CA ASP A 120 -10.74 -23.71 -2.97
C ASP A 120 -9.97 -24.26 -4.17
N THR A 121 -9.64 -23.42 -5.14
CA THR A 121 -8.88 -23.81 -6.32
C THR A 121 -7.50 -24.36 -5.94
N ILE A 122 -6.80 -23.69 -5.03
CA ILE A 122 -5.47 -24.13 -4.58
C ILE A 122 -5.55 -25.43 -3.80
N GLN A 123 -6.54 -25.59 -2.93
CA GLN A 123 -6.73 -26.82 -2.15
C GLN A 123 -7.00 -28.05 -3.05
N LYS A 124 -7.58 -27.87 -4.22
CA LYS A 124 -7.87 -28.94 -5.17
C LYS A 124 -6.69 -29.32 -6.06
N GLN A 125 -5.60 -28.57 -6.02
CA GLN A 125 -4.40 -28.88 -6.81
C GLN A 125 -3.64 -30.06 -6.19
N PRO A 126 -3.11 -31.00 -7.02
CA PRO A 126 -2.26 -32.07 -6.52
C PRO A 126 -1.01 -31.50 -5.86
N ARG A 127 -0.62 -32.09 -4.76
CA ARG A 127 0.62 -31.71 -4.07
C ARG A 127 1.84 -32.25 -4.78
#